data_215d1e62ef9fef9a8ced1f6e81fb81f0
#
_entry.id   215d1e62ef9fef9a8ced1f6e81fb81f0
#
_cell.length_a   1.000
_cell.length_b   1.000
_cell.length_c   1.000
_cell.angle_alpha   90.00
_cell.angle_beta   90.00
_cell.angle_gamma   90.00
#
_symmetry.space_group_name_H-M   'P 1'
#
loop_
_entity.id
_entity.type
_entity.pdbx_description
1 polymer ?
#
loop_
_entity_poly.entity_id
_entity_poly.type
_entity_poly.pdbx_seq_one_letter_code
_entity_poly.pdbx_strand_id
1 'polypeptide(L)'
;ARNYKGIFNFPKFSDVMTSYKEGWIIFVSSLAVNLYTATNVIVLGMFVDNTIVGYYSAADKLINCIRRGISAVSEAIYPFVSKMIKFDLREALMFIRKQLGVYIILGTIGCTLLFVYANEIVMFLIGPVYLETVDILRVLAFIPLVVAISTVFGAEIMLPNNMYNTYSRILISAAIFSLMIIFPLCYWFT
;
A
#
# COMPACT_ATOMS: atom_id res chain seq x y z
N ALA A 1 -0.19 -41.17 -1.94
CA ALA A 1 -1.34 -40.70 -2.74
C ALA A 1 -2.47 -40.31 -1.78
N ARG A 2 -2.64 -39.04 -1.47
CA ARG A 2 -3.76 -38.52 -0.66
C ARG A 2 -4.94 -38.36 -1.62
N ASN A 3 -5.97 -39.23 -1.43
CA ASN A 3 -7.23 -39.13 -2.15
C ASN A 3 -7.93 -37.81 -1.82
N TYR A 4 -7.80 -36.81 -2.68
CA TYR A 4 -8.67 -35.64 -2.71
C TYR A 4 -10.04 -36.07 -3.29
N LYS A 5 -10.92 -36.60 -2.46
CA LYS A 5 -12.35 -36.62 -2.79
C LYS A 5 -12.85 -35.18 -2.58
N GLY A 6 -12.85 -34.41 -3.63
CA GLY A 6 -13.50 -33.11 -3.67
C GLY A 6 -15.01 -33.32 -3.49
N ILE A 7 -15.50 -33.13 -2.28
CA ILE A 7 -16.93 -32.99 -2.04
C ILE A 7 -17.30 -31.62 -2.59
N PHE A 8 -17.86 -31.57 -3.80
CA PHE A 8 -18.52 -30.38 -4.35
C PHE A 8 -19.79 -30.13 -3.52
N ASN A 9 -19.64 -29.50 -2.36
CA ASN A 9 -20.78 -28.92 -1.66
C ASN A 9 -21.04 -27.55 -2.26
N PHE A 10 -22.16 -27.38 -2.93
CA PHE A 10 -22.61 -26.05 -3.36
C PHE A 10 -22.77 -25.17 -2.12
N PRO A 11 -22.10 -24.01 -2.05
CA PRO A 11 -22.23 -23.12 -0.90
C PRO A 11 -23.68 -22.65 -0.78
N LYS A 12 -24.17 -22.49 0.44
CA LYS A 12 -25.51 -21.93 0.68
C LYS A 12 -25.53 -20.48 0.15
N PHE A 13 -26.63 -20.08 -0.43
CA PHE A 13 -26.80 -18.72 -0.99
C PHE A 13 -26.50 -17.63 0.06
N SER A 14 -26.79 -17.88 1.35
CA SER A 14 -26.44 -16.99 2.47
C SER A 14 -24.92 -16.77 2.59
N ASP A 15 -24.12 -17.83 2.41
CA ASP A 15 -22.66 -17.77 2.56
C ASP A 15 -22.03 -17.01 1.39
N VAL A 16 -22.58 -17.21 0.18
CA VAL A 16 -22.19 -16.45 -1.00
C VAL A 16 -22.50 -14.96 -0.83
N MET A 17 -23.71 -14.63 -0.32
CA MET A 17 -24.11 -13.23 -0.11
C MET A 17 -23.26 -12.55 0.97
N THR A 18 -22.87 -13.26 2.03
CA THR A 18 -21.98 -12.74 3.07
C THR A 18 -20.58 -12.43 2.48
N SER A 19 -20.00 -13.40 1.77
CA SER A 19 -18.70 -13.21 1.10
C SER A 19 -18.73 -12.09 0.05
N TYR A 20 -19.85 -11.93 -0.66
CA TYR A 20 -20.04 -10.82 -1.60
C TYR A 20 -20.05 -9.46 -0.90
N LYS A 21 -20.76 -9.33 0.23
CA LYS A 21 -20.79 -8.08 1.02
C LYS A 21 -19.40 -7.71 1.55
N GLU A 22 -18.66 -8.69 2.08
CA GLU A 22 -17.29 -8.47 2.56
C GLU A 22 -16.35 -8.05 1.43
N GLY A 23 -16.41 -8.75 0.29
CA GLY A 23 -15.63 -8.41 -0.91
C GLY A 23 -15.98 -7.03 -1.46
N TRP A 24 -17.28 -6.64 -1.43
CA TRP A 24 -17.72 -5.32 -1.86
C TRP A 24 -17.16 -4.18 -1.01
N ILE A 25 -17.11 -4.37 0.31
CA ILE A 25 -16.52 -3.39 1.23
C ILE A 25 -15.03 -3.17 0.92
N ILE A 26 -14.28 -4.25 0.71
CA ILE A 26 -12.87 -4.19 0.35
C ILE A 26 -12.68 -3.53 -1.04
N PHE A 27 -13.53 -3.88 -2.01
CA PHE A 27 -13.50 -3.31 -3.35
C PHE A 27 -13.71 -1.79 -3.33
N VAL A 28 -14.74 -1.30 -2.64
CA VAL A 28 -15.00 0.15 -2.51
C VAL A 28 -13.85 0.87 -1.84
N SER A 29 -13.23 0.26 -0.82
CA SER A 29 -12.06 0.83 -0.14
C SER A 29 -10.85 0.92 -1.08
N SER A 30 -10.58 -0.13 -1.84
CA SER A 30 -9.50 -0.15 -2.83
C SER A 30 -9.74 0.84 -3.95
N LEU A 31 -10.99 0.98 -4.40
CA LEU A 31 -11.38 1.98 -5.38
C LEU A 31 -11.14 3.40 -4.86
N ALA A 32 -11.52 3.70 -3.61
CA ALA A 32 -11.27 4.99 -2.98
C ALA A 32 -9.77 5.31 -2.91
N VAL A 33 -8.93 4.32 -2.50
CA VAL A 33 -7.47 4.48 -2.46
C VAL A 33 -6.90 4.76 -3.86
N ASN A 34 -7.31 4.02 -4.87
CA ASN A 34 -6.85 4.22 -6.24
C ASN A 34 -7.28 5.58 -6.80
N LEU A 35 -8.51 6.00 -6.52
CA LEU A 35 -9.03 7.30 -6.96
C LEU A 35 -8.22 8.45 -6.34
N TYR A 36 -8.01 8.48 -5.02
CA TYR A 36 -7.26 9.60 -4.45
C TYR A 36 -5.79 9.59 -4.90
N THR A 37 -5.19 8.42 -5.10
CA THR A 37 -3.81 8.30 -5.57
C THR A 37 -3.68 8.84 -7.01
N ALA A 38 -4.62 8.50 -7.89
CA ALA A 38 -4.67 9.04 -9.25
C ALA A 38 -4.97 10.55 -9.26
N THR A 39 -5.87 11.00 -8.38
CA THR A 39 -6.25 12.41 -8.24
C THR A 39 -5.08 13.28 -7.85
N ASN A 40 -4.13 12.78 -7.04
CA ASN A 40 -2.94 13.54 -6.66
C ASN A 40 -2.15 14.03 -7.90
N VAL A 41 -1.95 13.15 -8.88
CA VAL A 41 -1.24 13.51 -10.13
C VAL A 41 -2.06 14.47 -10.98
N ILE A 42 -3.38 14.25 -11.06
CA ILE A 42 -4.29 15.10 -11.84
C ILE A 42 -4.38 16.50 -11.24
N VAL A 43 -4.55 16.60 -9.92
CA VAL A 43 -4.62 17.89 -9.22
C VAL A 43 -3.29 18.63 -9.37
N LEU A 44 -2.17 17.94 -9.18
CA LEU A 44 -0.86 18.56 -9.41
C LEU A 44 -0.75 19.16 -10.83
N GLY A 45 -1.21 18.43 -11.85
CA GLY A 45 -1.19 18.87 -13.24
C GLY A 45 -2.14 20.04 -13.55
N MET A 46 -3.08 20.40 -12.66
CA MET A 46 -3.90 21.60 -12.79
C MET A 46 -3.21 22.87 -12.30
N PHE A 47 -2.20 22.75 -11.44
CA PHE A 47 -1.54 23.86 -10.78
C PHE A 47 -0.10 24.08 -11.22
N VAL A 48 0.57 23.07 -11.81
CA VAL A 48 1.98 23.15 -12.22
C VAL A 48 2.17 22.68 -13.66
N ASP A 49 3.30 23.01 -14.25
CA ASP A 49 3.66 22.63 -15.61
C ASP A 49 3.76 21.13 -15.81
N ASN A 50 3.42 20.65 -17.00
CA ASN A 50 3.49 19.21 -17.36
C ASN A 50 4.89 18.61 -17.13
N THR A 51 5.95 19.42 -17.20
CA THR A 51 7.32 18.99 -16.94
C THR A 51 7.50 18.57 -15.48
N ILE A 52 6.97 19.36 -14.53
CA ILE A 52 7.02 19.08 -13.08
C ILE A 52 6.19 17.85 -12.77
N VAL A 53 5.02 17.71 -13.39
CA VAL A 53 4.18 16.49 -13.28
C VAL A 53 4.95 15.26 -13.79
N GLY A 54 5.74 15.42 -14.84
CA GLY A 54 6.62 14.39 -15.37
C GLY A 54 7.67 13.94 -14.36
N TYR A 55 8.34 14.86 -13.69
CA TYR A 55 9.33 14.58 -12.65
C TYR A 55 8.72 13.86 -11.44
N TYR A 56 7.56 14.34 -10.96
CA TYR A 56 6.81 13.68 -9.89
C TYR A 56 6.39 12.27 -10.28
N SER A 57 5.84 12.09 -11.47
CA SER A 57 5.38 10.79 -11.96
C SER A 57 6.51 9.79 -12.13
N ALA A 58 7.70 10.25 -12.48
CA ALA A 58 8.89 9.40 -12.56
C ALA A 58 9.32 8.89 -11.19
N ALA A 59 9.38 9.78 -10.17
CA ALA A 59 9.65 9.39 -8.78
C ALA A 59 8.58 8.45 -8.23
N ASP A 60 7.31 8.76 -8.44
CA ASP A 60 6.18 7.94 -7.97
C ASP A 60 6.19 6.53 -8.57
N LYS A 61 6.57 6.36 -9.85
CA LYS A 61 6.73 5.05 -10.46
C LYS A 61 7.79 4.19 -9.77
N LEU A 62 8.93 4.77 -9.41
CA LEU A 62 9.99 4.06 -8.67
C LEU A 62 9.48 3.61 -7.29
N ILE A 63 8.84 4.51 -6.56
CA ILE A 63 8.26 4.21 -5.25
C ILE A 63 7.16 3.17 -5.35
N ASN A 64 6.30 3.24 -6.36
CA ASN A 64 5.23 2.26 -6.58
C ASN A 64 5.77 0.86 -6.93
N CYS A 65 6.92 0.76 -7.59
CA CYS A 65 7.60 -0.53 -7.80
C CYS A 65 7.96 -1.20 -6.47
N ILE A 66 8.54 -0.43 -5.54
CA ILE A 66 8.91 -0.92 -4.20
C ILE A 66 7.65 -1.28 -3.39
N ARG A 67 6.62 -0.45 -3.41
CA ARG A 67 5.34 -0.70 -2.74
C ARG A 67 4.69 -2.01 -3.21
N ARG A 68 4.72 -2.29 -4.51
CA ARG A 68 4.21 -3.56 -5.07
C ARG A 68 5.01 -4.76 -4.58
N GLY A 69 6.34 -4.63 -4.44
CA GLY A 69 7.18 -5.66 -3.83
C GLY A 69 6.76 -5.96 -2.38
N ILE A 70 6.53 -4.93 -1.57
CA ILE A 70 6.05 -5.07 -0.19
C ILE A 70 4.68 -5.77 -0.16
N SER A 71 3.74 -5.34 -1.02
CA SER A 71 2.42 -5.96 -1.11
C SER A 71 2.49 -7.44 -1.51
N ALA A 72 3.33 -7.80 -2.48
CA ALA A 72 3.51 -9.19 -2.91
C ALA A 72 4.02 -10.10 -1.77
N VAL A 73 4.95 -9.60 -0.95
CA VAL A 73 5.43 -10.33 0.24
C VAL A 73 4.31 -10.51 1.26
N SER A 74 3.54 -9.47 1.54
CA SER A 74 2.40 -9.55 2.46
C SER A 74 1.32 -10.50 1.97
N GLU A 75 0.98 -10.46 0.68
CA GLU A 75 0.02 -11.38 0.07
C GLU A 75 0.47 -12.85 0.18
N ALA A 76 1.76 -13.13 0.04
CA ALA A 76 2.31 -14.46 0.20
C ALA A 76 2.26 -14.95 1.67
N ILE A 77 2.42 -14.05 2.64
CA ILE A 77 2.41 -14.35 4.07
C ILE A 77 0.97 -14.45 4.63
N TYR A 78 0.03 -13.71 4.04
CA TYR A 78 -1.35 -13.60 4.51
C TYR A 78 -2.06 -14.94 4.81
N PRO A 79 -2.02 -15.99 3.93
CA PRO A 79 -2.67 -17.26 4.21
C PRO A 79 -2.09 -17.97 5.42
N PHE A 80 -0.78 -17.82 5.67
CA PHE A 80 -0.09 -18.41 6.81
C PHE A 80 -0.52 -17.71 8.11
N VAL A 81 -0.46 -16.40 8.16
CA VAL A 81 -0.88 -15.60 9.32
C VAL A 81 -2.36 -15.80 9.63
N SER A 82 -3.22 -15.81 8.61
CA SER A 82 -4.66 -16.04 8.75
C SER A 82 -4.99 -17.40 9.38
N LYS A 83 -4.20 -18.44 9.07
CA LYS A 83 -4.34 -19.75 9.73
C LYS A 83 -3.85 -19.69 11.17
N MET A 84 -2.70 -19.08 11.42
CA MET A 84 -2.15 -18.97 12.79
C MET A 84 -3.12 -18.26 13.73
N ILE A 85 -3.75 -17.16 13.31
CA ILE A 85 -4.73 -16.42 14.12
C ILE A 85 -5.89 -17.30 14.54
N LYS A 86 -6.32 -18.25 13.69
CA LYS A 86 -7.43 -19.17 14.01
C LYS A 86 -7.05 -20.28 14.98
N PHE A 87 -5.77 -20.69 15.05
CA PHE A 87 -5.32 -21.80 15.88
C PHE A 87 -4.66 -21.33 17.17
N ASP A 88 -3.77 -20.34 17.11
CA ASP A 88 -3.06 -19.77 18.26
C ASP A 88 -2.79 -18.28 18.01
N LEU A 89 -3.62 -17.44 18.60
CA LEU A 89 -3.50 -15.99 18.51
C LEU A 89 -2.18 -15.48 19.09
N ARG A 90 -1.67 -16.11 20.14
CA ARG A 90 -0.43 -15.68 20.78
C ARG A 90 0.79 -15.91 19.87
N GLU A 91 0.84 -17.07 19.23
CA GLU A 91 1.89 -17.40 18.28
C GLU A 91 1.82 -16.48 17.04
N ALA A 92 0.61 -16.24 16.53
CA ALA A 92 0.38 -15.32 15.42
C ALA A 92 0.88 -13.90 15.73
N LEU A 93 0.56 -13.35 16.90
CA LEU A 93 1.01 -12.03 17.31
C LEU A 93 2.53 -11.95 17.50
N MET A 94 3.17 -13.00 18.00
CA MET A 94 4.63 -13.07 18.07
C MET A 94 5.28 -13.07 16.67
N PHE A 95 4.71 -13.80 15.73
CA PHE A 95 5.17 -13.80 14.34
C PHE A 95 5.03 -12.42 13.70
N ILE A 96 3.84 -11.80 13.80
CA ILE A 96 3.55 -10.46 13.26
C ILE A 96 4.51 -9.42 13.86
N ARG A 97 4.78 -9.49 15.17
CA ARG A 97 5.73 -8.58 15.81
C ARG A 97 7.15 -8.71 15.27
N LYS A 98 7.61 -9.95 15.03
CA LYS A 98 8.93 -10.20 14.42
C LYS A 98 8.98 -9.66 12.98
N GLN A 99 7.94 -9.92 12.21
CA GLN A 99 7.81 -9.43 10.84
C GLN A 99 7.80 -7.90 10.79
N LEU A 100 7.05 -7.24 11.68
CA LEU A 100 7.05 -5.78 11.80
C LEU A 100 8.45 -5.24 12.09
N GLY A 101 9.20 -5.91 12.99
CA GLY A 101 10.60 -5.56 13.27
C GLY A 101 11.48 -5.65 12.02
N VAL A 102 11.34 -6.72 11.24
CA VAL A 102 12.06 -6.89 9.96
C VAL A 102 11.68 -5.79 8.97
N TYR A 103 10.40 -5.46 8.83
CA TYR A 103 9.93 -4.40 7.93
C TYR A 103 10.46 -3.03 8.34
N ILE A 104 10.52 -2.72 9.64
CA ILE A 104 11.09 -1.47 10.13
C ILE A 104 12.58 -1.39 9.81
N ILE A 105 13.35 -2.45 10.08
CA ILE A 105 14.79 -2.47 9.83
C ILE A 105 15.08 -2.36 8.33
N LEU A 106 14.51 -3.24 7.51
CA LEU A 106 14.71 -3.25 6.06
C LEU A 106 14.16 -1.97 5.40
N GLY A 107 13.00 -1.49 5.88
CA GLY A 107 12.40 -0.25 5.41
C GLY A 107 13.28 0.97 5.72
N THR A 108 13.83 1.06 6.94
CA THR A 108 14.74 2.15 7.30
C THR A 108 16.02 2.13 6.47
N ILE A 109 16.62 0.94 6.27
CA ILE A 109 17.78 0.78 5.41
C ILE A 109 17.42 1.18 3.97
N GLY A 110 16.30 0.69 3.43
CA GLY A 110 15.83 1.02 2.10
C GLY A 110 15.56 2.52 1.91
N CYS A 111 14.90 3.16 2.88
CA CYS A 111 14.68 4.62 2.87
C CYS A 111 15.99 5.39 2.85
N THR A 112 16.95 4.98 3.70
CA THR A 112 18.28 5.64 3.77
C THR A 112 19.02 5.48 2.45
N LEU A 113 19.02 4.30 1.86
CA LEU A 113 19.65 4.04 0.56
C LEU A 113 18.98 4.86 -0.54
N LEU A 114 17.65 4.89 -0.60
CA LEU A 114 16.92 5.71 -1.57
C LEU A 114 17.22 7.20 -1.42
N PHE A 115 17.33 7.69 -0.19
CA PHE A 115 17.60 9.10 0.09
C PHE A 115 19.02 9.48 -0.27
N VAL A 116 20.02 8.68 0.10
CA VAL A 116 21.44 8.95 -0.13
C VAL A 116 21.79 8.80 -1.61
N TYR A 117 21.35 7.70 -2.23
CA TYR A 117 21.66 7.37 -3.62
C TYR A 117 20.57 7.82 -4.62
N ALA A 118 19.72 8.79 -4.25
CA ALA A 118 18.64 9.27 -5.10
C ALA A 118 19.17 9.80 -6.46
N ASN A 119 20.30 10.51 -6.46
CA ASN A 119 20.91 11.06 -7.67
C ASN A 119 21.38 9.95 -8.62
N GLU A 120 22.11 8.97 -8.11
CA GLU A 120 22.62 7.84 -8.86
C GLU A 120 21.49 6.96 -9.39
N ILE A 121 20.46 6.74 -8.59
CA ILE A 121 19.28 5.97 -8.98
C ILE A 121 18.53 6.66 -10.11
N VAL A 122 18.28 7.96 -10.02
CA VAL A 122 17.61 8.73 -11.07
C VAL A 122 18.46 8.75 -12.34
N MET A 123 19.75 9.03 -12.22
CA MET A 123 20.65 9.08 -13.35
C MET A 123 20.77 7.76 -14.10
N PHE A 124 20.80 6.64 -13.36
CA PHE A 124 20.94 5.31 -13.94
C PHE A 124 19.62 4.77 -14.52
N LEU A 125 18.47 4.95 -13.83
CA LEU A 125 17.20 4.34 -14.22
C LEU A 125 16.37 5.22 -15.16
N ILE A 126 16.46 6.54 -15.04
CA ILE A 126 15.58 7.48 -15.77
C ILE A 126 16.39 8.31 -16.77
N GLY A 127 17.60 8.72 -16.38
CA GLY A 127 18.52 9.51 -17.21
C GLY A 127 18.68 10.97 -16.75
N PRO A 128 19.70 11.66 -17.32
CA PRO A 128 20.14 12.98 -16.84
C PRO A 128 19.11 14.11 -17.04
N VAL A 129 18.13 13.93 -17.93
CA VAL A 129 17.07 14.92 -18.18
C VAL A 129 16.12 15.07 -16.97
N TYR A 130 16.09 14.07 -16.08
CA TYR A 130 15.17 14.00 -14.94
C TYR A 130 15.85 14.29 -13.59
N LEU A 131 16.94 15.05 -13.55
CA LEU A 131 17.65 15.33 -12.30
C LEU A 131 16.79 16.05 -11.25
N GLU A 132 15.84 16.89 -11.67
CA GLU A 132 14.88 17.53 -10.77
C GLU A 132 13.97 16.52 -10.02
N THR A 133 13.88 15.29 -10.51
CA THR A 133 13.18 14.18 -9.85
C THR A 133 13.87 13.74 -8.54
N VAL A 134 15.16 14.04 -8.37
CA VAL A 134 15.97 13.62 -7.22
C VAL A 134 15.39 14.11 -5.90
N ASP A 135 15.05 15.39 -5.82
CA ASP A 135 14.52 15.97 -4.57
C ASP A 135 13.11 15.43 -4.26
N ILE A 136 12.30 15.21 -5.30
CA ILE A 136 10.99 14.57 -5.15
C ILE A 136 11.17 13.13 -4.65
N LEU A 137 12.12 12.38 -5.23
CA LEU A 137 12.40 10.99 -4.83
C LEU A 137 12.87 10.91 -3.37
N ARG A 138 13.71 11.85 -2.91
CA ARG A 138 14.14 11.93 -1.51
C ARG A 138 12.97 12.08 -0.55
N VAL A 139 12.02 12.96 -0.87
CA VAL A 139 10.80 13.14 -0.06
C VAL A 139 9.94 11.88 -0.07
N LEU A 140 9.74 11.28 -1.23
CA LEU A 140 8.92 10.08 -1.39
C LEU A 140 9.59 8.81 -0.83
N ALA A 141 10.90 8.82 -0.57
CA ALA A 141 11.66 7.68 -0.08
C ALA A 141 11.13 7.10 1.26
N PHE A 142 10.43 7.90 2.06
CA PHE A 142 9.84 7.46 3.33
C PHE A 142 8.52 6.68 3.16
N ILE A 143 7.86 6.81 2.02
CA ILE A 143 6.56 6.19 1.77
C ILE A 143 6.59 4.66 1.89
N PRO A 144 7.56 3.93 1.32
CA PRO A 144 7.62 2.47 1.42
C PRO A 144 7.65 1.96 2.86
N LEU A 145 8.35 2.65 3.77
CA LEU A 145 8.40 2.29 5.18
C LEU A 145 7.02 2.41 5.84
N VAL A 146 6.34 3.53 5.61
CA VAL A 146 4.99 3.77 6.16
C VAL A 146 4.00 2.75 5.59
N VAL A 147 4.10 2.45 4.28
CA VAL A 147 3.26 1.43 3.63
C VAL A 147 3.52 0.04 4.20
N ALA A 148 4.77 -0.36 4.42
CA ALA A 148 5.10 -1.65 5.02
C ALA A 148 4.46 -1.82 6.41
N ILE A 149 4.55 -0.79 7.25
CA ILE A 149 3.95 -0.78 8.58
C ILE A 149 2.41 -0.85 8.48
N SER A 150 1.81 -0.02 7.63
CA SER A 150 0.34 0.01 7.46
C SER A 150 -0.22 -1.29 6.89
N THR A 151 0.54 -1.99 6.04
CA THR A 151 0.16 -3.28 5.47
C THR A 151 0.06 -4.36 6.55
N VAL A 152 1.00 -4.39 7.50
CA VAL A 152 0.95 -5.34 8.63
C VAL A 152 -0.32 -5.13 9.46
N PHE A 153 -0.62 -3.89 9.84
CA PHE A 153 -1.83 -3.61 10.62
C PHE A 153 -3.12 -3.84 9.84
N GLY A 154 -3.17 -3.42 8.60
CA GLY A 154 -4.36 -3.53 7.75
C GLY A 154 -4.61 -4.94 7.25
N ALA A 155 -3.71 -5.44 6.41
CA ALA A 155 -3.91 -6.71 5.71
C ALA A 155 -3.68 -7.93 6.60
N GLU A 156 -2.71 -7.89 7.53
CA GLU A 156 -2.32 -9.08 8.28
C GLU A 156 -3.01 -9.20 9.65
N ILE A 157 -3.48 -8.07 10.23
CA ILE A 157 -4.20 -8.11 11.51
C ILE A 157 -5.71 -7.92 11.29
N MET A 158 -6.11 -6.83 10.60
CA MET A 158 -7.54 -6.47 10.54
C MET A 158 -8.35 -7.41 9.65
N LEU A 159 -7.85 -7.79 8.47
CA LEU A 159 -8.60 -8.63 7.54
C LEU A 159 -8.81 -10.07 8.07
N PRO A 160 -7.81 -10.78 8.63
CA PRO A 160 -8.03 -12.10 9.18
C PRO A 160 -8.96 -12.13 10.42
N ASN A 161 -9.07 -11.00 11.12
CA ASN A 161 -9.98 -10.83 12.26
C ASN A 161 -11.38 -10.33 11.84
N ASN A 162 -11.72 -10.38 10.55
CA ASN A 162 -13.02 -9.95 9.99
C ASN A 162 -13.37 -8.48 10.29
N MET A 163 -12.35 -7.62 10.49
CA MET A 163 -12.54 -6.20 10.78
C MET A 163 -12.69 -5.35 9.51
N TYR A 164 -13.38 -5.87 8.49
CA TYR A 164 -13.51 -5.25 7.16
C TYR A 164 -14.07 -3.83 7.22
N ASN A 165 -15.10 -3.60 8.05
CA ASN A 165 -15.72 -2.28 8.19
C ASN A 165 -14.76 -1.24 8.79
N THR A 166 -13.98 -1.63 9.78
CA THR A 166 -12.98 -0.73 10.42
C THR A 166 -11.86 -0.42 9.44
N TYR A 167 -11.35 -1.43 8.75
CA TYR A 167 -10.34 -1.28 7.70
C TYR A 167 -10.81 -0.32 6.59
N SER A 168 -12.03 -0.55 6.07
CA SER A 168 -12.65 0.30 5.06
C SER A 168 -12.81 1.75 5.51
N ARG A 169 -13.31 1.97 6.74
CA ARG A 169 -13.48 3.32 7.30
C ARG A 169 -12.16 4.07 7.40
N ILE A 170 -11.09 3.40 7.84
CA ILE A 170 -9.76 4.01 7.92
C ILE A 170 -9.28 4.43 6.52
N LEU A 171 -9.39 3.55 5.52
CA LEU A 171 -8.96 3.85 4.15
C LEU A 171 -9.77 5.00 3.53
N ILE A 172 -11.09 4.97 3.68
CA ILE A 172 -11.97 6.00 3.14
C ILE A 172 -11.74 7.35 3.84
N SER A 173 -11.60 7.36 5.18
CA SER A 173 -11.30 8.59 5.90
C SER A 173 -9.94 9.18 5.51
N ALA A 174 -8.92 8.34 5.32
CA ALA A 174 -7.62 8.78 4.84
C ALA A 174 -7.69 9.34 3.41
N ALA A 175 -8.48 8.71 2.53
CA ALA A 175 -8.70 9.21 1.16
C ALA A 175 -9.39 10.59 1.17
N ILE A 176 -10.46 10.76 1.96
CA ILE A 176 -11.17 12.03 2.08
C ILE A 176 -10.23 13.11 2.65
N PHE A 177 -9.49 12.81 3.71
CA PHE A 177 -8.54 13.71 4.32
C PHE A 177 -7.43 14.15 3.35
N SER A 178 -6.90 13.20 2.57
CA SER A 178 -5.91 13.48 1.53
C SER A 178 -6.45 14.45 0.48
N LEU A 179 -7.68 14.22 -0.01
CA LEU A 179 -8.33 15.10 -0.98
C LEU A 179 -8.61 16.50 -0.41
N MET A 180 -9.01 16.58 0.86
CA MET A 180 -9.25 17.87 1.52
C MET A 180 -7.97 18.70 1.68
N ILE A 181 -6.83 18.05 1.85
CA ILE A 181 -5.54 18.74 2.06
C ILE A 181 -4.88 19.12 0.74
N ILE A 182 -4.98 18.29 -0.30
CA ILE A 182 -4.22 18.53 -1.53
C ILE A 182 -4.65 19.82 -2.23
N PHE A 183 -5.96 20.11 -2.26
CA PHE A 183 -6.47 21.32 -2.92
C PHE A 183 -5.95 22.62 -2.30
N PRO A 184 -6.07 22.87 -0.98
CA PRO A 184 -5.55 24.09 -0.37
C PRO A 184 -4.02 24.15 -0.41
N LEU A 185 -3.33 23.01 -0.31
CA LEU A 185 -1.87 22.99 -0.44
C LEU A 185 -1.43 23.41 -1.84
N CYS A 186 -2.00 22.83 -2.89
CA CYS A 186 -1.67 23.23 -4.25
C CYS A 186 -2.00 24.71 -4.51
N TYR A 187 -3.14 25.18 -4.01
CA TYR A 187 -3.54 26.59 -4.18
C TYR A 187 -2.62 27.58 -3.44
N TRP A 188 -2.07 27.21 -2.27
CA TRP A 188 -1.23 28.10 -1.47
C TRP A 188 0.22 28.13 -1.91
N PHE A 189 0.73 27.05 -2.52
CA PHE A 189 2.14 26.90 -2.91
C PHE A 189 2.41 27.16 -4.40
N THR A 190 1.37 27.48 -5.19
CA THR A 190 1.49 27.85 -6.60
C THR A 190 1.23 29.33 -6.79
#